data_be56bdd6239a74b38c4d35177f0b298b
#
_entry.id   be56bdd6239a74b38c4d35177f0b298b
#
_cell.length_a   1.000
_cell.length_b   1.000
_cell.length_c   1.000
_cell.angle_alpha   90.00
_cell.angle_beta   90.00
_cell.angle_gamma   90.00
#
_symmetry.space_group_name_H-M   'P 1'
#
loop_
_entity.id
_entity.type
_entity.pdbx_description
1 polymer ?
#
loop_
_entity_poly.entity_id
_entity_poly.type
_entity_poly.pdbx_seq_one_letter_code
_entity_poly.pdbx_strand_id
1 'polypeptide(L)'
;MLREDGSAEYVFDLSWNPPAADPTRASHVHTGSIAVYLEPGGSAVLELLEALPAGVTASVDANIRPALVGEHRDALARFERVAAACEIVKLSDEDAEWLYPTMQLDEVLTRLLSLGAQLAVVTRGGDGLLLASAVARATVPAARIVVADTIGAGDSAMGAILDEAFRQGLGAPNGMLLDEPSLRAIGHWAARVAGITTSRAGANPPTRAEV
;
A
#
# COMPACT_ATOMS: atom_id res chain seq x y z
N MET A 1 11.54 -20.83 -17.08
CA MET A 1 12.76 -21.51 -17.59
C MET A 1 13.92 -21.18 -16.65
N LEU A 2 14.94 -22.01 -16.50
CA LEU A 2 16.13 -21.62 -15.74
C LEU A 2 17.10 -20.94 -16.71
N ARG A 3 17.65 -19.79 -16.33
CA ARG A 3 18.72 -19.11 -17.05
C ARG A 3 20.05 -19.87 -16.87
N GLU A 4 21.04 -19.58 -17.70
CA GLU A 4 22.37 -20.21 -17.62
C GLU A 4 23.08 -19.97 -16.27
N ASP A 5 22.70 -18.93 -15.55
CA ASP A 5 23.19 -18.58 -14.19
C ASP A 5 22.42 -19.28 -13.05
N GLY A 6 21.45 -20.15 -13.39
CA GLY A 6 20.63 -20.88 -12.42
C GLY A 6 19.44 -20.09 -11.89
N SER A 7 19.24 -18.83 -12.31
CA SER A 7 18.09 -18.03 -11.90
C SER A 7 16.82 -18.50 -12.64
N ALA A 8 15.68 -18.46 -11.96
CA ALA A 8 14.38 -18.80 -12.55
C ALA A 8 13.84 -17.62 -13.36
N GLU A 9 13.57 -17.87 -14.65
CA GLU A 9 12.81 -16.92 -15.46
C GLU A 9 11.33 -17.31 -15.43
N TYR A 10 10.51 -16.38 -14.95
CA TYR A 10 9.06 -16.56 -14.89
C TYR A 10 8.43 -15.90 -16.13
N VAL A 11 7.71 -16.70 -16.89
CA VAL A 11 6.81 -16.21 -17.95
C VAL A 11 5.41 -16.21 -17.35
N PHE A 12 4.84 -15.03 -17.20
CA PHE A 12 3.48 -14.88 -16.69
C PHE A 12 2.51 -14.83 -17.88
N ASP A 13 1.53 -15.71 -17.87
CA ASP A 13 0.32 -15.62 -18.71
C ASP A 13 -0.80 -15.08 -17.81
N LEU A 14 -0.90 -13.75 -17.75
CA LEU A 14 -1.82 -13.05 -16.87
C LEU A 14 -2.94 -12.39 -17.68
N SER A 15 -4.17 -12.65 -17.27
CA SER A 15 -5.35 -11.93 -17.74
C SER A 15 -6.05 -11.29 -16.54
N TRP A 16 -6.31 -10.00 -16.63
CA TRP A 16 -7.01 -9.25 -15.61
C TRP A 16 -8.18 -8.49 -16.20
N ASN A 17 -9.37 -9.05 -16.05
CA ASN A 17 -10.62 -8.47 -16.53
C ASN A 17 -11.70 -8.71 -15.46
N PRO A 18 -11.69 -7.92 -14.36
CA PRO A 18 -12.65 -8.09 -13.28
C PRO A 18 -14.07 -7.74 -13.77
N PRO A 19 -15.11 -8.40 -13.22
CA PRO A 19 -16.47 -7.96 -13.44
C PRO A 19 -16.67 -6.55 -12.85
N ALA A 20 -17.66 -5.82 -13.37
CA ALA A 20 -18.04 -4.54 -12.79
C ALA A 20 -18.40 -4.72 -11.30
N ALA A 21 -17.78 -3.92 -10.45
CA ALA A 21 -18.06 -3.92 -9.02
C ALA A 21 -19.06 -2.82 -8.67
N ASP A 22 -19.95 -3.09 -7.71
CA ASP A 22 -20.87 -2.11 -7.15
C ASP A 22 -20.34 -1.64 -5.77
N PRO A 23 -19.76 -0.44 -5.64
CA PRO A 23 -19.21 0.06 -4.39
C PRO A 23 -20.26 0.64 -3.45
N THR A 24 -21.56 0.71 -3.83
CA THR A 24 -22.59 1.42 -3.05
C THR A 24 -22.85 0.82 -1.66
N ARG A 25 -22.42 -0.42 -1.42
CA ARG A 25 -22.52 -1.12 -0.12
C ARG A 25 -21.18 -1.20 0.61
N ALA A 26 -20.12 -0.66 0.02
CA ALA A 26 -18.80 -0.64 0.64
C ALA A 26 -18.62 0.63 1.48
N SER A 27 -17.89 0.54 2.57
CA SER A 27 -17.36 1.70 3.30
C SER A 27 -15.94 2.04 2.85
N HIS A 28 -15.26 1.06 2.25
CA HIS A 28 -13.89 1.19 1.79
C HIS A 28 -13.59 0.25 0.61
N VAL A 29 -12.77 0.71 -0.32
CA VAL A 29 -12.25 -0.08 -1.44
C VAL A 29 -10.74 -0.10 -1.38
N HIS A 30 -10.14 -1.29 -1.47
CA HIS A 30 -8.68 -1.46 -1.53
C HIS A 30 -8.26 -2.03 -2.87
N THR A 31 -7.16 -1.51 -3.41
CA THR A 31 -6.51 -2.01 -4.62
C THR A 31 -4.99 -1.97 -4.49
N GLY A 32 -4.29 -2.58 -5.43
CA GLY A 32 -2.84 -2.51 -5.47
C GLY A 32 -2.17 -3.45 -6.47
N SER A 33 -0.86 -3.40 -6.50
CA SER A 33 0.00 -4.23 -7.33
C SER A 33 -0.41 -4.20 -8.81
N ILE A 34 -0.29 -5.32 -9.51
CA ILE A 34 -0.58 -5.44 -10.95
C ILE A 34 -2.03 -5.12 -11.31
N ALA A 35 -2.97 -5.22 -10.37
CA ALA A 35 -4.38 -4.90 -10.59
C ALA A 35 -4.62 -3.45 -11.05
N VAL A 36 -3.69 -2.56 -10.74
CA VAL A 36 -3.75 -1.14 -11.13
C VAL A 36 -3.23 -0.92 -12.56
N TYR A 37 -2.37 -1.81 -13.06
CA TYR A 37 -1.60 -1.62 -14.30
C TYR A 37 -2.03 -2.53 -15.44
N LEU A 38 -2.44 -3.77 -15.13
CA LEU A 38 -2.69 -4.78 -16.14
C LEU A 38 -4.04 -4.53 -16.85
N GLU A 39 -3.99 -4.23 -18.14
CA GLU A 39 -5.18 -3.95 -18.93
C GLU A 39 -5.94 -5.24 -19.33
N PRO A 40 -7.29 -5.18 -19.51
CA PRO A 40 -8.16 -4.01 -19.38
C PRO A 40 -8.58 -3.67 -17.94
N GLY A 41 -8.29 -4.54 -16.98
CA GLY A 41 -8.75 -4.42 -15.60
C GLY A 41 -8.19 -3.20 -14.88
N GLY A 42 -6.96 -2.76 -15.19
CA GLY A 42 -6.37 -1.56 -14.61
C GLY A 42 -7.18 -0.30 -14.92
N SER A 43 -7.71 -0.19 -16.13
CA SER A 43 -8.63 0.90 -16.49
C SER A 43 -9.96 0.80 -15.73
N ALA A 44 -10.54 -0.39 -15.62
CA ALA A 44 -11.77 -0.61 -14.87
C ALA A 44 -11.61 -0.30 -13.37
N VAL A 45 -10.45 -0.64 -12.77
CA VAL A 45 -10.13 -0.28 -11.37
C VAL A 45 -10.04 1.23 -11.21
N LEU A 46 -9.34 1.92 -12.11
CA LEU A 46 -9.22 3.39 -12.03
C LEU A 46 -10.57 4.08 -12.18
N GLU A 47 -11.39 3.68 -13.16
CA GLU A 47 -12.75 4.20 -13.35
C GLU A 47 -13.62 3.98 -12.11
N LEU A 48 -13.52 2.81 -11.46
CA LEU A 48 -14.22 2.53 -10.21
C LEU A 48 -13.79 3.50 -9.10
N LEU A 49 -12.48 3.71 -8.93
CA LEU A 49 -11.95 4.60 -7.88
C LEU A 49 -12.37 6.06 -8.11
N GLU A 50 -12.29 6.54 -9.36
CA GLU A 50 -12.69 7.91 -9.73
C GLU A 50 -14.21 8.14 -9.59
N ALA A 51 -15.03 7.08 -9.60
CA ALA A 51 -16.48 7.12 -9.50
C ALA A 51 -17.04 6.71 -8.13
N LEU A 52 -16.19 6.60 -7.09
CA LEU A 52 -16.64 6.17 -5.77
C LEU A 52 -17.72 7.12 -5.20
N PRO A 53 -18.79 6.59 -4.60
CA PRO A 53 -19.80 7.40 -3.93
C PRO A 53 -19.22 8.20 -2.76
N ALA A 54 -19.80 9.34 -2.45
CA ALA A 54 -19.44 10.12 -1.27
C ALA A 54 -19.54 9.27 0.01
N GLY A 55 -18.49 9.28 0.83
CA GLY A 55 -18.39 8.52 2.07
C GLY A 55 -17.79 7.12 1.91
N VAL A 56 -17.52 6.66 0.68
CA VAL A 56 -16.70 5.48 0.43
C VAL A 56 -15.26 5.92 0.25
N THR A 57 -14.35 5.43 1.09
CA THR A 57 -12.92 5.73 1.01
C THR A 57 -12.18 4.70 0.16
N ALA A 58 -11.00 5.05 -0.32
CA ALA A 58 -10.14 4.15 -1.06
C ALA A 58 -8.72 4.07 -0.51
N SER A 59 -8.04 2.97 -0.81
CA SER A 59 -6.62 2.81 -0.52
C SER A 59 -5.89 2.05 -1.61
N VAL A 60 -4.59 2.33 -1.74
CA VAL A 60 -3.70 1.62 -2.66
C VAL A 60 -2.41 1.20 -1.97
N ASP A 61 -1.99 -0.04 -2.22
CA ASP A 61 -0.63 -0.52 -2.03
C ASP A 61 0.04 -0.62 -3.40
N ALA A 62 1.06 0.19 -3.66
CA ALA A 62 1.70 0.23 -4.98
C ALA A 62 2.23 -1.14 -5.39
N ASN A 63 3.01 -1.77 -4.51
CA ASN A 63 3.54 -3.12 -4.66
C ASN A 63 3.97 -3.40 -6.11
N ILE A 64 4.86 -2.53 -6.62
CA ILE A 64 5.28 -2.47 -8.02
C ILE A 64 5.96 -3.77 -8.44
N ARG A 65 5.66 -4.19 -9.65
CA ARG A 65 6.34 -5.30 -10.34
C ARG A 65 6.90 -4.76 -11.65
N PRO A 66 8.14 -4.21 -11.69
CA PRO A 66 8.68 -3.51 -12.87
C PRO A 66 8.53 -4.29 -14.18
N ALA A 67 8.67 -5.62 -14.12
CA ALA A 67 8.52 -6.49 -15.31
C ALA A 67 7.08 -6.57 -15.85
N LEU A 68 6.07 -6.09 -15.12
CA LEU A 68 4.65 -6.26 -15.45
C LEU A 68 3.90 -4.93 -15.62
N VAL A 69 4.48 -3.80 -15.21
CA VAL A 69 3.77 -2.51 -15.19
C VAL A 69 4.03 -1.64 -16.43
N GLY A 70 4.85 -2.11 -17.37
CA GLY A 70 5.17 -1.40 -18.62
C GLY A 70 6.21 -0.29 -18.42
N GLU A 71 6.15 0.73 -19.28
CA GLU A 71 7.10 1.84 -19.25
C GLU A 71 6.95 2.69 -17.99
N HIS A 72 8.09 3.04 -17.36
CA HIS A 72 8.13 3.78 -16.09
C HIS A 72 7.25 5.05 -16.10
N ARG A 73 7.33 5.85 -17.17
CA ARG A 73 6.57 7.10 -17.28
C ARG A 73 5.05 6.86 -17.21
N ASP A 74 4.58 5.83 -17.91
CA ASP A 74 3.15 5.52 -18.00
C ASP A 74 2.66 4.88 -16.70
N ALA A 75 3.49 4.04 -16.09
CA ALA A 75 3.25 3.44 -14.78
C ALA A 75 3.18 4.50 -13.68
N LEU A 76 4.11 5.47 -13.66
CA LEU A 76 4.08 6.59 -12.72
C LEU A 76 2.81 7.43 -12.89
N ALA A 77 2.47 7.80 -14.13
CA ALA A 77 1.26 8.57 -14.41
C ALA A 77 -0.01 7.82 -13.96
N ARG A 78 -0.09 6.52 -14.19
CA ARG A 78 -1.17 5.66 -13.73
C ARG A 78 -1.23 5.60 -12.20
N PHE A 79 -0.09 5.36 -11.56
CA PHE A 79 0.00 5.33 -10.10
C PHE A 79 -0.49 6.64 -9.47
N GLU A 80 -0.04 7.78 -9.97
CA GLU A 80 -0.43 9.09 -9.42
C GLU A 80 -1.92 9.37 -9.59
N ARG A 81 -2.56 8.92 -10.68
CA ARG A 81 -4.02 9.01 -10.84
C ARG A 81 -4.76 8.15 -9.82
N VAL A 82 -4.30 6.91 -9.59
CA VAL A 82 -4.87 6.02 -8.57
C VAL A 82 -4.67 6.59 -7.17
N ALA A 83 -3.45 7.07 -6.87
CA ALA A 83 -3.13 7.68 -5.58
C ALA A 83 -3.99 8.91 -5.29
N ALA A 84 -4.28 9.72 -6.32
CA ALA A 84 -5.15 10.90 -6.20
C ALA A 84 -6.62 10.54 -5.88
N ALA A 85 -7.05 9.31 -6.14
CA ALA A 85 -8.38 8.80 -5.82
C ALA A 85 -8.42 8.02 -4.49
N CYS A 86 -7.31 8.02 -3.70
CA CYS A 86 -7.18 7.22 -2.48
C CYS A 86 -6.86 8.09 -1.27
N GLU A 87 -7.54 7.83 -0.14
CA GLU A 87 -7.24 8.45 1.16
C GLU A 87 -6.00 7.86 1.82
N ILE A 88 -5.70 6.57 1.55
CA ILE A 88 -4.53 5.88 2.10
C ILE A 88 -3.67 5.38 0.95
N VAL A 89 -2.40 5.79 0.95
CA VAL A 89 -1.43 5.35 -0.06
C VAL A 89 -0.23 4.75 0.64
N LYS A 90 0.08 3.49 0.35
CA LYS A 90 1.27 2.80 0.83
C LYS A 90 2.21 2.44 -0.31
N LEU A 91 3.50 2.61 -0.07
CA LEU A 91 4.63 2.16 -0.88
C LEU A 91 5.59 1.34 -0.02
N SER A 92 6.39 0.48 -0.63
CA SER A 92 7.68 0.11 -0.06
C SER A 92 8.74 1.17 -0.41
N ASP A 93 9.90 1.14 0.23
CA ASP A 93 11.05 1.94 -0.16
C ASP A 93 11.56 1.59 -1.58
N GLU A 94 11.50 0.30 -1.94
CA GLU A 94 11.80 -0.18 -3.29
C GLU A 94 10.80 0.39 -4.33
N ASP A 95 9.51 0.42 -4.02
CA ASP A 95 8.48 1.04 -4.87
C ASP A 95 8.74 2.55 -5.01
N ALA A 96 9.09 3.21 -3.90
CA ALA A 96 9.39 4.65 -3.88
C ALA A 96 10.62 4.98 -4.73
N GLU A 97 11.69 4.18 -4.62
CA GLU A 97 12.90 4.33 -5.44
C GLU A 97 12.59 4.13 -6.93
N TRP A 98 11.77 3.13 -7.25
CA TRP A 98 11.41 2.87 -8.64
C TRP A 98 10.51 3.97 -9.23
N LEU A 99 9.48 4.41 -8.51
CA LEU A 99 8.55 5.45 -8.99
C LEU A 99 9.20 6.85 -9.01
N TYR A 100 10.01 7.17 -8.01
CA TYR A 100 10.56 8.50 -7.77
C TYR A 100 12.08 8.46 -7.54
N PRO A 101 12.88 8.03 -8.52
CA PRO A 101 14.30 7.72 -8.33
C PRO A 101 15.18 8.91 -7.89
N THR A 102 14.66 10.13 -7.96
CA THR A 102 15.39 11.36 -7.57
C THR A 102 14.88 11.99 -6.28
N MET A 103 13.84 11.43 -5.66
CA MET A 103 13.23 11.96 -4.44
C MET A 103 13.71 11.20 -3.20
N GLN A 104 13.87 11.93 -2.09
CA GLN A 104 14.00 11.28 -0.78
C GLN A 104 12.64 10.82 -0.28
N LEU A 105 12.60 9.82 0.62
CA LEU A 105 11.31 9.25 1.09
C LEU A 105 10.38 10.29 1.72
N ASP A 106 10.90 11.31 2.41
CA ASP A 106 10.09 12.41 2.94
C ASP A 106 9.47 13.28 1.84
N GLU A 107 10.17 13.45 0.71
CA GLU A 107 9.64 14.15 -0.47
C GLU A 107 8.55 13.30 -1.15
N VAL A 108 8.73 11.97 -1.21
CA VAL A 108 7.72 11.04 -1.70
C VAL A 108 6.46 11.11 -0.84
N LEU A 109 6.57 11.06 0.49
CA LEU A 109 5.42 11.23 1.39
C LEU A 109 4.71 12.57 1.15
N THR A 110 5.47 13.65 0.99
CA THR A 110 4.92 14.97 0.68
C THR A 110 4.19 14.98 -0.68
N ARG A 111 4.77 14.31 -1.68
CA ARG A 111 4.12 14.15 -3.00
C ARG A 111 2.79 13.44 -2.89
N LEU A 112 2.73 12.30 -2.17
CA LEU A 112 1.50 11.54 -1.98
C LEU A 112 0.40 12.37 -1.30
N LEU A 113 0.76 13.12 -0.25
CA LEU A 113 -0.18 14.03 0.41
C LEU A 113 -0.65 15.14 -0.55
N SER A 114 0.22 15.67 -1.42
CA SER A 114 -0.15 16.68 -2.42
C SER A 114 -1.09 16.14 -3.50
N LEU A 115 -1.12 14.84 -3.73
CA LEU A 115 -2.07 14.17 -4.61
C LEU A 115 -3.46 14.00 -4.00
N GLY A 116 -3.60 14.11 -2.67
CA GLY A 116 -4.87 14.01 -1.97
C GLY A 116 -4.93 12.97 -0.85
N ALA A 117 -3.88 12.18 -0.66
CA ALA A 117 -3.84 11.19 0.42
C ALA A 117 -3.98 11.86 1.79
N GLN A 118 -4.78 11.28 2.67
CA GLN A 118 -4.89 11.67 4.09
C GLN A 118 -3.83 10.96 4.94
N LEU A 119 -3.45 9.76 4.53
CA LEU A 119 -2.38 8.95 5.12
C LEU A 119 -1.46 8.41 4.02
N ALA A 120 -0.19 8.84 4.05
CA ALA A 120 0.88 8.30 3.22
C ALA A 120 1.82 7.46 4.08
N VAL A 121 2.19 6.26 3.59
CA VAL A 121 3.04 5.33 4.32
C VAL A 121 4.13 4.78 3.40
N VAL A 122 5.37 4.77 3.89
CA VAL A 122 6.49 4.03 3.26
C VAL A 122 6.98 2.97 4.24
N THR A 123 6.90 1.69 3.84
CA THR A 123 7.52 0.57 4.57
C THR A 123 8.95 0.38 4.11
N ARG A 124 9.89 0.07 5.05
CA ARG A 124 11.33 -0.04 4.81
C ARG A 124 11.89 -1.34 5.39
N GLY A 125 11.15 -2.42 5.23
CA GLY A 125 11.57 -3.72 5.76
C GLY A 125 12.02 -3.65 7.22
N GLY A 126 13.27 -4.02 7.50
CA GLY A 126 13.89 -4.00 8.84
C GLY A 126 14.08 -2.61 9.45
N ASP A 127 13.99 -1.53 8.65
CA ASP A 127 14.09 -0.15 9.11
C ASP A 127 12.74 0.46 9.54
N GLY A 128 11.65 -0.33 9.44
CA GLY A 128 10.33 0.05 9.92
C GLY A 128 9.51 0.87 8.93
N LEU A 129 8.80 1.89 9.41
CA LEU A 129 7.84 2.64 8.61
C LEU A 129 8.02 4.15 8.78
N LEU A 130 7.79 4.88 7.71
CA LEU A 130 7.55 6.32 7.69
C LEU A 130 6.08 6.56 7.42
N LEU A 131 5.44 7.42 8.20
CA LEU A 131 4.03 7.77 8.05
C LEU A 131 3.87 9.28 8.01
N ALA A 132 2.95 9.75 7.20
CA ALA A 132 2.65 11.16 7.06
C ALA A 132 1.16 11.43 6.88
N SER A 133 0.71 12.51 7.51
CA SER A 133 -0.57 13.17 7.29
C SER A 133 -0.35 14.64 6.92
N ALA A 134 -1.42 15.38 6.68
CA ALA A 134 -1.34 16.82 6.42
C ALA A 134 -0.72 17.62 7.60
N VAL A 135 -0.80 17.10 8.83
CA VAL A 135 -0.41 17.82 10.06
C VAL A 135 0.74 17.18 10.84
N ALA A 136 1.13 15.96 10.50
CA ALA A 136 2.13 15.22 11.27
C ALA A 136 2.98 14.27 10.42
N ARG A 137 4.12 13.88 10.99
CA ARG A 137 5.02 12.83 10.52
C ARG A 137 5.37 11.90 11.67
N ALA A 138 5.55 10.62 11.39
CA ALA A 138 6.04 9.65 12.35
C ALA A 138 7.02 8.68 11.70
N THR A 139 8.05 8.32 12.46
CA THR A 139 8.93 7.19 12.15
C THR A 139 8.72 6.12 13.21
N VAL A 140 8.46 4.89 12.76
CA VAL A 140 8.21 3.75 13.64
C VAL A 140 9.19 2.64 13.28
N PRO A 141 9.97 2.13 14.24
CA PRO A 141 10.92 1.04 13.99
C PRO A 141 10.18 -0.28 13.68
N ALA A 142 10.84 -1.16 12.94
CA ALA A 142 10.35 -2.52 12.75
C ALA A 142 10.27 -3.30 14.08
N ALA A 143 9.39 -4.28 14.15
CA ALA A 143 9.36 -5.21 15.26
C ALA A 143 10.65 -6.05 15.30
N ARG A 144 11.18 -6.26 16.50
CA ARG A 144 12.34 -7.15 16.70
C ARG A 144 11.88 -8.60 16.64
N ILE A 145 12.21 -9.28 15.55
CA ILE A 145 11.82 -10.68 15.29
C ILE A 145 12.98 -11.47 14.71
N VAL A 146 12.85 -12.78 14.73
CA VAL A 146 13.68 -13.66 13.92
C VAL A 146 12.95 -13.90 12.61
N VAL A 147 13.56 -13.48 11.50
CA VAL A 147 12.96 -13.60 10.16
C VAL A 147 12.96 -15.07 9.74
N ALA A 148 11.78 -15.61 9.45
CA ALA A 148 11.59 -16.93 8.83
C ALA A 148 11.28 -16.80 7.34
N ASP A 149 10.41 -15.84 6.97
CA ASP A 149 9.99 -15.59 5.59
C ASP A 149 9.48 -14.16 5.48
N THR A 150 9.68 -13.50 4.34
CA THR A 150 9.20 -12.13 4.10
C THR A 150 7.91 -12.08 3.27
N ILE A 151 7.44 -13.23 2.78
CA ILE A 151 6.23 -13.31 1.95
C ILE A 151 5.00 -12.83 2.75
N GLY A 152 4.24 -11.90 2.15
CA GLY A 152 3.01 -11.36 2.75
C GLY A 152 3.22 -10.33 3.87
N ALA A 153 4.47 -9.95 4.18
CA ALA A 153 4.75 -8.92 5.18
C ALA A 153 4.16 -7.56 4.78
N GLY A 154 4.31 -7.17 3.51
CA GLY A 154 3.72 -5.95 2.95
C GLY A 154 2.20 -5.93 3.02
N ASP A 155 1.56 -7.03 2.61
CA ASP A 155 0.09 -7.19 2.62
C ASP A 155 -0.45 -7.17 4.05
N SER A 156 0.25 -7.85 4.98
CA SER A 156 -0.09 -7.84 6.41
C SER A 156 0.04 -6.44 7.02
N ALA A 157 1.11 -5.72 6.67
CA ALA A 157 1.28 -4.32 7.08
C ALA A 157 0.14 -3.46 6.54
N MET A 158 -0.24 -3.62 5.27
CA MET A 158 -1.34 -2.86 4.68
C MET A 158 -2.67 -3.14 5.37
N GLY A 159 -3.01 -4.42 5.61
CA GLY A 159 -4.21 -4.78 6.36
C GLY A 159 -4.25 -4.18 7.77
N ALA A 160 -3.11 -4.17 8.46
CA ALA A 160 -2.98 -3.57 9.79
C ALA A 160 -3.08 -2.03 9.76
N ILE A 161 -2.50 -1.38 8.73
CA ILE A 161 -2.64 0.07 8.51
C ILE A 161 -4.11 0.43 8.35
N LEU A 162 -4.86 -0.30 7.52
CA LEU A 162 -6.30 -0.09 7.31
C LEU A 162 -7.09 -0.27 8.60
N ASP A 163 -6.90 -1.39 9.30
CA ASP A 163 -7.60 -1.68 10.56
C ASP A 163 -7.41 -0.55 11.58
N GLU A 164 -6.18 -0.13 11.81
CA GLU A 164 -5.91 0.89 12.83
C GLU A 164 -6.25 2.31 12.35
N ALA A 165 -6.04 2.65 11.07
CA ALA A 165 -6.41 3.96 10.53
C ALA A 165 -7.93 4.23 10.67
N PHE A 166 -8.78 3.24 10.39
CA PHE A 166 -10.22 3.37 10.62
C PHE A 166 -10.57 3.47 12.09
N ARG A 167 -9.86 2.77 12.97
CA ARG A 167 -10.04 2.90 14.42
C ARG A 167 -9.66 4.28 14.93
N GLN A 168 -8.67 4.92 14.30
CA GLN A 168 -8.26 6.30 14.56
C GLN A 168 -9.20 7.33 13.90
N GLY A 169 -10.30 6.88 13.26
CA GLY A 169 -11.35 7.73 12.71
C GLY A 169 -11.10 8.23 11.29
N LEU A 170 -10.16 7.65 10.54
CA LEU A 170 -10.01 7.96 9.13
C LEU A 170 -11.29 7.54 8.39
N GLY A 171 -11.80 8.40 7.51
CA GLY A 171 -13.06 8.17 6.80
C GLY A 171 -14.33 8.53 7.58
N ALA A 172 -14.21 9.00 8.83
CA ALA A 172 -15.37 9.52 9.55
C ALA A 172 -15.92 10.82 8.91
N PRO A 173 -17.24 11.06 8.95
CA PRO A 173 -17.86 12.22 8.30
C PRO A 173 -17.29 13.59 8.72
N ASN A 174 -16.68 13.66 9.90
CA ASN A 174 -16.07 14.89 10.44
C ASN A 174 -14.54 14.91 10.31
N GLY A 175 -13.96 13.97 9.54
CA GLY A 175 -12.56 13.88 9.16
C GLY A 175 -11.60 14.21 10.30
N MET A 176 -11.24 13.22 11.14
CA MET A 176 -10.21 13.48 12.15
C MET A 176 -8.85 13.54 11.46
N LEU A 177 -8.15 14.66 11.60
CA LEU A 177 -6.77 14.77 11.15
C LEU A 177 -5.91 13.80 11.97
N LEU A 178 -5.18 12.91 11.29
CA LEU A 178 -4.26 11.99 11.95
C LEU A 178 -3.06 12.78 12.51
N ASP A 179 -3.03 12.97 13.80
CA ASP A 179 -1.91 13.58 14.53
C ASP A 179 -0.74 12.59 14.73
N GLU A 180 0.36 13.04 15.30
CA GLU A 180 1.54 12.19 15.51
C GLU A 180 1.23 10.96 16.39
N PRO A 181 0.51 11.05 17.53
CA PRO A 181 0.08 9.89 18.29
C PRO A 181 -0.70 8.87 17.46
N SER A 182 -1.65 9.30 16.63
CA SER A 182 -2.42 8.45 15.74
C SER A 182 -1.53 7.75 14.71
N LEU A 183 -0.61 8.49 14.06
CA LEU A 183 0.36 7.92 13.12
C LEU A 183 1.26 6.88 13.79
N ARG A 184 1.71 7.14 15.03
CA ARG A 184 2.51 6.17 15.78
C ARG A 184 1.71 4.92 16.13
N ALA A 185 0.44 5.05 16.52
CA ALA A 185 -0.44 3.90 16.81
C ALA A 185 -0.59 3.02 15.56
N ILE A 186 -0.90 3.62 14.40
CA ILE A 186 -1.00 2.93 13.12
C ILE A 186 0.32 2.22 12.77
N GLY A 187 1.44 2.93 12.87
CA GLY A 187 2.76 2.38 12.53
C GLY A 187 3.19 1.24 13.45
N HIS A 188 2.98 1.36 14.77
CA HIS A 188 3.31 0.29 15.72
C HIS A 188 2.45 -0.95 15.52
N TRP A 189 1.16 -0.78 15.26
CA TRP A 189 0.27 -1.89 14.95
C TRP A 189 0.70 -2.61 13.67
N ALA A 190 0.98 -1.86 12.59
CA ALA A 190 1.46 -2.41 11.34
C ALA A 190 2.82 -3.14 11.49
N ALA A 191 3.78 -2.53 12.20
CA ALA A 191 5.07 -3.15 12.44
C ALA A 191 4.96 -4.47 13.21
N ARG A 192 4.06 -4.53 14.21
CA ARG A 192 3.83 -5.74 15.01
C ARG A 192 3.20 -6.85 14.19
N VAL A 193 2.12 -6.56 13.42
CA VAL A 193 1.44 -7.53 12.56
C VAL A 193 2.38 -8.06 11.48
N ALA A 194 3.08 -7.18 10.77
CA ALA A 194 4.07 -7.56 9.76
C ALA A 194 5.21 -8.40 10.36
N GLY A 195 5.69 -8.02 11.55
CA GLY A 195 6.72 -8.77 12.26
C GLY A 195 6.29 -10.20 12.59
N ILE A 196 5.07 -10.40 13.09
CA ILE A 196 4.54 -11.74 13.36
C ILE A 196 4.44 -12.55 12.06
N THR A 197 3.92 -11.94 10.97
CA THR A 197 3.88 -12.60 9.65
C THR A 197 5.27 -13.04 9.22
N THR A 198 6.25 -12.15 9.29
CA THR A 198 7.64 -12.41 8.88
C THR A 198 8.35 -13.46 9.75
N SER A 199 7.90 -13.67 10.99
CA SER A 199 8.42 -14.73 11.89
C SER A 199 7.86 -16.13 11.61
N ARG A 200 6.96 -16.26 10.62
CA ARG A 200 6.30 -17.50 10.22
C ARG A 200 6.68 -17.89 8.80
N ALA A 201 6.60 -19.17 8.46
CA ALA A 201 6.80 -19.62 7.09
C ALA A 201 5.58 -19.31 6.22
N GLY A 202 5.81 -18.76 5.04
CA GLY A 202 4.79 -18.36 4.06
C GLY A 202 3.97 -17.13 4.50
N ALA A 203 3.00 -16.73 3.68
CA ALA A 203 2.08 -15.62 3.97
C ALA A 203 1.07 -16.03 5.07
N ASN A 204 1.49 -15.97 6.32
CA ASN A 204 0.71 -16.43 7.48
C ASN A 204 0.52 -15.28 8.49
N PRO A 205 -0.40 -14.32 8.20
CA PRO A 205 -0.66 -13.19 9.08
C PRO A 205 -1.31 -13.63 10.40
N PRO A 206 -1.07 -12.91 11.50
CA PRO A 206 -1.72 -13.20 12.76
C PRO A 206 -3.20 -12.81 12.73
N THR A 207 -3.98 -13.51 13.54
CA THR A 207 -5.29 -13.02 13.94
C THR A 207 -5.13 -11.88 14.96
N ARG A 208 -6.17 -11.08 15.17
CA ARG A 208 -6.15 -10.00 16.18
C ARG A 208 -5.86 -10.50 17.60
N ALA A 209 -6.26 -11.74 17.92
CA ALA A 209 -6.01 -12.33 19.23
C ALA A 209 -4.54 -12.74 19.45
N GLU A 210 -3.76 -12.84 18.40
CA GLU A 210 -2.33 -13.22 18.45
C GLU A 210 -1.41 -11.97 18.50
N VAL A 211 -1.95 -10.78 18.25
CA VAL A 211 -1.25 -9.50 18.31
C VAL A 211 -1.48 -8.82 19.65
#